data_1095be91e0199b4fe577306da7dd46c0
#
_entry.id   1095be91e0199b4fe577306da7dd46c0
#
_cell.length_a   1.000
_cell.length_b   1.000
_cell.length_c   1.000
_cell.angle_alpha   90.00
_cell.angle_beta   90.00
_cell.angle_gamma   90.00
#
_symmetry.space_group_name_H-M   'P 1'
#
loop_
_entity.id
_entity.type
_entity.pdbx_description
1 polymer ?
#
loop_
_entity_poly.entity_id
_entity_poly.type
_entity_poly.pdbx_seq_one_letter_code
_entity_poly.pdbx_strand_id
1 'polypeptide(L)'
;MYFRQRVRKIRANQGLTQEQFGKMLGVSKTTIYEWERGLHYPDDKNLKKLADFMDLTPDELAYNFFDYEVWVDFGEGQTKKLLALVRSKFEAKAYIKSLKEHDLPLSGKLEIKEI
;
A
#
# COMPACT_ATOMS: atom_id res chain seq x y z
N MET A 1 12.37 -2.82 0.56
CA MET A 1 11.63 -2.59 1.83
C MET A 1 10.26 -2.05 1.48
N TYR A 2 9.23 -2.67 1.97
CA TYR A 2 7.85 -2.25 1.72
C TYR A 2 7.55 -0.94 2.45
N PHE A 3 6.58 -0.18 1.94
CA PHE A 3 6.15 1.07 2.56
C PHE A 3 5.74 0.88 4.04
N ARG A 4 4.96 -0.17 4.34
CA ARG A 4 4.53 -0.47 5.72
C ARG A 4 5.71 -0.69 6.66
N GLN A 5 6.76 -1.33 6.19
CA GLN A 5 7.99 -1.55 6.98
C GLN A 5 8.74 -0.24 7.23
N ARG A 6 8.72 0.66 6.26
CA ARG A 6 9.33 1.98 6.42
C ARG A 6 8.61 2.84 7.45
N VAL A 7 7.28 2.82 7.46
CA VAL A 7 6.51 3.54 8.48
C VAL A 7 6.91 3.07 9.87
N ARG A 8 6.98 1.76 10.07
CA ARG A 8 7.44 1.18 11.34
C ARG A 8 8.87 1.58 11.68
N LYS A 9 9.77 1.56 10.71
CA LYS A 9 11.17 1.94 10.90
C LYS A 9 11.33 3.41 11.26
N ILE A 10 10.60 4.30 10.60
CA ILE A 10 10.57 5.73 10.94
C ILE A 10 10.18 5.90 12.40
N ARG A 11 9.08 5.27 12.81
CA ARG A 11 8.59 5.34 14.18
C ARG A 11 9.61 4.80 15.19
N ALA A 12 10.19 3.63 14.90
CA ALA A 12 11.17 2.98 15.77
C ALA A 12 12.42 3.84 15.92
N ASN A 13 12.91 4.47 14.85
CA ASN A 13 14.07 5.34 14.88
C ASN A 13 13.84 6.59 15.75
N GLN A 14 12.60 7.04 15.88
CA GLN A 14 12.21 8.14 16.74
C GLN A 14 11.94 7.71 18.19
N GLY A 15 11.97 6.41 18.47
CA GLY A 15 11.69 5.87 19.80
C GLY A 15 10.23 6.06 20.23
N LEU A 16 9.30 6.11 19.30
CA LEU A 16 7.89 6.43 19.58
C LEU A 16 7.02 5.18 19.54
N THR A 17 5.96 5.19 20.36
CA THR A 17 4.86 4.23 20.24
C THR A 17 3.95 4.64 19.07
N GLN A 18 3.07 3.73 18.64
CA GLN A 18 2.08 4.05 17.61
C GLN A 18 1.19 5.23 18.02
N GLU A 19 0.80 5.28 19.28
CA GLU A 19 -0.01 6.38 19.82
C GLU A 19 0.74 7.71 19.79
N GLN A 20 1.99 7.73 20.23
CA GLN A 20 2.83 8.93 20.20
C GLN A 20 3.07 9.42 18.78
N PHE A 21 3.36 8.52 17.86
CA PHE A 21 3.57 8.85 16.46
C PHE A 21 2.30 9.40 15.82
N GLY A 22 1.15 8.79 16.14
CA GLY A 22 -0.15 9.28 15.70
C GLY A 22 -0.41 10.72 16.15
N LYS A 23 -0.12 11.03 17.41
CA LYS A 23 -0.25 12.40 17.94
C LYS A 23 0.63 13.40 17.19
N MET A 24 1.86 13.03 16.87
CA MET A 24 2.76 13.88 16.09
C MET A 24 2.23 14.18 14.70
N LEU A 25 1.62 13.20 14.06
CA LEU A 25 1.09 13.33 12.70
C LEU A 25 -0.35 13.83 12.65
N GLY A 26 -1.02 13.92 13.80
CA GLY A 26 -2.42 14.32 13.88
C GLY A 26 -3.38 13.22 13.42
N VAL A 27 -3.01 11.97 13.61
CA VAL A 27 -3.84 10.81 13.28
C VAL A 27 -3.98 9.88 14.48
N SER A 28 -4.92 8.94 14.43
CA SER A 28 -5.14 7.99 15.52
C SER A 28 -4.08 6.89 15.54
N LYS A 29 -3.94 6.23 16.70
CA LYS A 29 -3.14 5.01 16.83
C LYS A 29 -3.58 3.94 15.83
N THR A 30 -4.88 3.79 15.63
CA THR A 30 -5.44 2.83 14.67
C THR A 30 -4.96 3.12 13.25
N THR A 31 -4.90 4.38 12.86
CA THR A 31 -4.39 4.78 11.54
C THR A 31 -2.94 4.37 11.36
N ILE A 32 -2.09 4.61 12.36
CA ILE A 32 -0.67 4.19 12.31
C ILE A 32 -0.58 2.66 12.20
N TYR A 33 -1.35 1.95 13.00
CA TYR A 33 -1.40 0.49 12.95
C TYR A 33 -1.76 -0.02 11.54
N GLU A 34 -2.77 0.58 10.93
CA GLU A 34 -3.21 0.20 9.59
C GLU A 34 -2.15 0.44 8.52
N TRP A 35 -1.43 1.57 8.61
CA TRP A 35 -0.31 1.83 7.69
C TRP A 35 0.81 0.80 7.87
N GLU A 36 1.15 0.47 9.10
CA GLU A 36 2.22 -0.49 9.41
C GLU A 36 1.85 -1.92 9.05
N ARG A 37 0.55 -2.21 8.93
CA ARG A 37 0.05 -3.52 8.49
C ARG A 37 -0.23 -3.58 6.98
N GLY A 38 -0.08 -2.48 6.27
CA GLY A 38 -0.38 -2.42 4.85
C GLY A 38 -1.87 -2.51 4.55
N LEU A 39 -2.73 -2.18 5.52
CA LEU A 39 -4.19 -2.21 5.34
C LEU A 39 -4.70 -0.96 4.65
N HIS A 40 -4.14 0.18 4.98
CA HIS A 40 -4.41 1.47 4.36
C HIS A 40 -3.12 2.19 4.01
N TYR A 41 -3.22 3.10 3.06
CA TYR A 41 -2.13 3.96 2.63
C TYR A 41 -2.44 5.40 3.05
N PRO A 42 -1.45 6.20 3.48
CA PRO A 42 -1.70 7.59 3.88
C PRO A 42 -2.23 8.43 2.73
N ASP A 43 -3.07 9.40 3.05
CA ASP A 43 -3.46 10.44 2.09
C ASP A 43 -2.28 11.37 1.78
N ASP A 44 -2.44 12.28 0.82
CA ASP A 44 -1.36 13.16 0.37
C ASP A 44 -0.81 14.03 1.50
N LYS A 45 -1.67 14.52 2.37
CA LYS A 45 -1.28 15.35 3.52
C LYS A 45 -0.39 14.58 4.49
N ASN A 46 -0.78 13.36 4.83
CA ASN A 46 -0.02 12.51 5.74
C ASN A 46 1.24 11.95 5.09
N LEU A 47 1.17 11.65 3.79
CA LEU A 47 2.33 11.22 3.03
C LEU A 47 3.43 12.29 3.04
N LYS A 48 3.05 13.56 2.90
CA LYS A 48 3.98 14.68 2.98
C LYS A 48 4.66 14.75 4.35
N LYS A 49 3.88 14.59 5.43
CA LYS A 49 4.44 14.56 6.79
C LYS A 49 5.43 13.41 6.99
N LEU A 50 5.09 12.22 6.49
CA LEU A 50 5.98 11.06 6.55
C LEU A 50 7.26 11.28 5.74
N ALA A 51 7.14 11.84 4.54
CA ALA A 51 8.28 12.13 3.68
C ALA A 51 9.26 13.10 4.36
N ASP A 52 8.76 14.09 5.10
CA ASP A 52 9.59 15.03 5.84
C ASP A 52 10.48 14.33 6.87
N PHE A 53 10.00 13.27 7.52
CA PHE A 53 10.80 12.47 8.46
C PHE A 53 11.93 11.70 7.77
N MET A 54 11.78 11.44 6.48
CA MET A 54 12.76 10.66 5.70
C MET A 54 13.67 11.52 4.85
N ASP A 55 13.48 12.83 4.89
CA ASP A 55 14.16 13.76 4.02
C ASP A 55 13.96 13.43 2.53
N LEU A 56 12.72 13.04 2.19
CA LEU A 56 12.29 12.70 0.86
C LEU A 56 11.15 13.62 0.43
N THR A 57 10.93 13.73 -0.88
CA THR A 57 9.70 14.33 -1.40
C THR A 57 8.56 13.31 -1.30
N PRO A 58 7.29 13.77 -1.26
CA PRO A 58 6.15 12.84 -1.30
C PRO A 58 6.18 11.91 -2.51
N ASP A 59 6.60 12.42 -3.67
CA ASP A 59 6.70 11.63 -4.89
C ASP A 59 7.76 10.53 -4.77
N GLU A 60 8.93 10.83 -4.23
CA GLU A 60 9.97 9.84 -3.98
C GLU A 60 9.48 8.75 -3.03
N LEU A 61 8.75 9.14 -1.99
CA LEU A 61 8.17 8.19 -1.05
C LEU A 61 7.10 7.33 -1.71
N ALA A 62 6.26 7.91 -2.56
CA ALA A 62 5.15 7.22 -3.23
C ALA A 62 5.62 6.27 -4.34
N TYR A 63 6.56 6.70 -5.17
CA TYR A 63 6.96 5.96 -6.36
C TYR A 63 7.70 4.66 -6.09
N ASN A 64 8.37 4.55 -4.98
CA ASN A 64 9.23 3.41 -4.68
C ASN A 64 8.56 2.32 -3.85
N PHE A 65 7.25 2.43 -3.57
CA PHE A 65 6.61 1.57 -2.56
C PHE A 65 5.25 1.04 -2.97
N PHE A 66 5.23 0.26 -4.04
CA PHE A 66 4.11 -0.63 -4.28
C PHE A 66 4.39 -1.94 -3.54
N ASP A 67 3.49 -2.33 -2.65
CA ASP A 67 3.66 -3.52 -1.83
C ASP A 67 3.03 -4.77 -2.46
N TYR A 68 2.10 -4.60 -3.41
CA TYR A 68 1.32 -5.69 -3.96
C TYR A 68 1.19 -5.59 -5.46
N GLU A 69 1.17 -6.76 -6.09
CA GLU A 69 0.89 -6.94 -7.51
C GLU A 69 -0.49 -7.59 -7.67
N VAL A 70 -1.26 -7.13 -8.64
CA VAL A 70 -2.51 -7.80 -9.06
C VAL A 70 -2.26 -8.46 -10.41
N TRP A 71 -2.41 -9.76 -10.43
CA TRP A 71 -2.16 -10.61 -11.61
C TRP A 71 -3.44 -11.27 -12.08
N VAL A 72 -3.50 -11.59 -13.36
CA VAL A 72 -4.51 -12.49 -13.93
C VAL A 72 -3.83 -13.76 -14.44
N ASP A 73 -4.37 -14.90 -14.04
CA ASP A 73 -3.95 -16.23 -14.49
C ASP A 73 -5.04 -16.81 -15.37
N PHE A 74 -4.74 -16.99 -16.64
CA PHE A 74 -5.69 -17.52 -17.63
C PHE A 74 -5.71 -19.05 -17.70
N GLY A 75 -4.87 -19.73 -16.90
CA GLY A 75 -4.81 -21.18 -16.83
C GLY A 75 -3.67 -21.80 -17.63
N GLU A 76 -3.76 -23.10 -17.85
CA GLU A 76 -2.68 -23.88 -18.47
C GLU A 76 -2.26 -23.33 -19.83
N GLY A 77 -0.95 -23.30 -20.05
CA GLY A 77 -0.34 -22.91 -21.32
C GLY A 77 -0.32 -21.42 -21.59
N GLN A 78 -0.83 -20.59 -20.68
CA GLN A 78 -0.86 -19.15 -20.82
C GLN A 78 -0.01 -18.44 -19.77
N THR A 79 0.66 -17.39 -20.18
CA THR A 79 1.46 -16.57 -19.28
C THR A 79 0.54 -15.69 -18.42
N LYS A 80 0.81 -15.64 -17.12
CA LYS A 80 0.13 -14.69 -16.22
C LYS A 80 0.44 -13.26 -16.66
N LYS A 81 -0.54 -12.40 -16.51
CA LYS A 81 -0.41 -10.99 -16.86
C LYS A 81 -0.54 -10.09 -15.65
N LEU A 82 0.43 -9.18 -15.48
CA LEU A 82 0.37 -8.14 -14.45
C LEU A 82 -0.65 -7.09 -14.86
N LEU A 83 -1.64 -6.84 -14.00
CA LEU A 83 -2.69 -5.85 -14.25
C LEU A 83 -2.41 -4.52 -13.55
N ALA A 84 -1.90 -4.57 -12.32
CA ALA A 84 -1.68 -3.37 -11.53
C ALA A 84 -0.63 -3.57 -10.45
N LEU A 85 0.01 -2.48 -10.09
CA LEU A 85 0.84 -2.35 -8.89
C LEU A 85 0.07 -1.46 -7.92
N VAL A 86 -0.15 -1.94 -6.71
CA VAL A 86 -0.93 -1.23 -5.70
C VAL A 86 -0.20 -1.18 -4.36
N ARG A 87 -0.62 -0.26 -3.50
CA ARG A 87 0.11 0.08 -2.29
C ARG A 87 -0.38 -0.65 -1.04
N SER A 88 -1.60 -1.19 -1.09
CA SER A 88 -2.19 -1.90 0.03
C SER A 88 -3.11 -3.02 -0.45
N LYS A 89 -3.42 -3.95 0.46
CA LYS A 89 -4.40 -5.01 0.18
C LYS A 89 -5.79 -4.44 -0.10
N PHE A 90 -6.18 -3.36 0.58
CA PHE A 90 -7.47 -2.72 0.34
C PHE A 90 -7.54 -2.12 -1.06
N GLU A 91 -6.46 -1.48 -1.50
CA GLU A 91 -6.38 -0.94 -2.86
C GLU A 91 -6.46 -2.07 -3.90
N ALA A 92 -5.80 -3.19 -3.67
CA ALA A 92 -5.87 -4.36 -4.54
C ALA A 92 -7.29 -4.91 -4.63
N LYS A 93 -7.95 -5.09 -3.49
CA LYS A 93 -9.33 -5.59 -3.44
C LYS A 93 -10.31 -4.62 -4.10
N ALA A 94 -10.15 -3.31 -3.89
CA ALA A 94 -10.97 -2.29 -4.53
C ALA A 94 -10.79 -2.31 -6.06
N TYR A 95 -9.56 -2.48 -6.52
CA TYR A 95 -9.26 -2.60 -7.95
C TYR A 95 -9.95 -3.82 -8.56
N ILE A 96 -9.83 -4.98 -7.91
CA ILE A 96 -10.48 -6.21 -8.38
C ILE A 96 -12.00 -6.05 -8.41
N LYS A 97 -12.59 -5.45 -7.37
CA LYS A 97 -14.02 -5.17 -7.31
C LYS A 97 -14.46 -4.26 -8.46
N SER A 98 -13.69 -3.22 -8.75
CA SER A 98 -13.95 -2.31 -9.87
C SER A 98 -13.95 -3.05 -11.21
N LEU A 99 -12.99 -3.96 -11.43
CA LEU A 99 -12.94 -4.78 -12.64
C LEU A 99 -14.20 -5.63 -12.81
N LYS A 100 -14.68 -6.24 -11.71
CA LYS A 100 -15.89 -7.08 -11.72
C LYS A 100 -17.16 -6.25 -11.98
N GLU A 101 -17.25 -5.06 -11.39
CA GLU A 101 -18.43 -4.17 -11.54
C GLU A 101 -18.54 -3.60 -12.95
N HIS A 102 -17.44 -3.44 -13.65
CA HIS A 102 -17.42 -2.90 -15.02
C HIS A 102 -17.58 -3.99 -16.09
N ASP A 103 -17.93 -5.20 -15.67
CA ASP A 103 -18.22 -6.32 -16.56
C ASP A 103 -17.13 -6.57 -17.60
N LEU A 104 -15.87 -6.34 -17.20
CA LEU A 104 -14.73 -6.60 -18.06
C LEU A 104 -14.60 -8.11 -18.26
N PRO A 105 -14.42 -8.58 -19.51
CA PRO A 105 -14.35 -10.01 -19.80
C PRO A 105 -13.00 -10.59 -19.40
N LEU A 106 -12.74 -10.63 -18.09
CA LEU A 106 -11.58 -11.33 -17.56
C LEU A 106 -11.98 -12.79 -17.32
N SER A 107 -11.60 -13.66 -18.23
CA SER A 107 -11.85 -15.09 -18.11
C SER A 107 -10.88 -15.80 -17.16
N GLY A 108 -9.91 -15.07 -16.63
CA GLY A 108 -8.86 -15.60 -15.77
C GLY A 108 -9.14 -15.41 -14.29
N LYS A 109 -8.34 -16.09 -13.47
CA LYS A 109 -8.37 -15.96 -12.02
C LYS A 109 -7.49 -14.78 -11.59
N LEU A 110 -8.06 -13.90 -10.77
CA LEU A 110 -7.34 -12.75 -10.24
C LEU A 110 -6.58 -13.14 -8.97
N GLU A 111 -5.32 -12.75 -8.89
CA GLU A 111 -4.44 -13.05 -7.78
C GLU A 111 -3.81 -11.76 -7.25
N ILE A 112 -3.70 -11.67 -5.92
CA ILE A 112 -2.95 -10.61 -5.24
C ILE A 112 -1.66 -11.23 -4.74
N LYS A 113 -0.52 -10.66 -5.15
CA LYS A 113 0.79 -11.12 -4.73
C LYS A 113 1.52 -10.02 -3.99
N GLU A 114 2.05 -10.34 -2.82
CA GLU A 114 2.92 -9.44 -2.08
C GLU A 114 4.31 -9.41 -2.74
N ILE A 115 4.80 -8.20 -2.99
CA ILE A 115 6.12 -8.01 -3.60
C ILE A 115 7.23 -8.30 -2.61
#